data_37f9e1623f457f8db5b8b1a5b32ae4b7
#
_entry.id   37f9e1623f457f8db5b8b1a5b32ae4b7
#
_cell.length_a   1.000
_cell.length_b   1.000
_cell.length_c   1.000
_cell.angle_alpha   90.00
_cell.angle_beta   90.00
_cell.angle_gamma   90.00
#
_symmetry.space_group_name_H-M   'P 1'
#
loop_
_entity.id
_entity.type
_entity.pdbx_description
1 polymer ?
#
loop_
_entity_poly.entity_id
_entity_poly.type
_entity_poly.pdbx_seq_one_letter_code
_entity_poly.pdbx_strand_id
1 'polypeptide(L)'
;LWMLDETNAPCHMTISNFIHNELADSLQDIFDDINSSIFGQFNVDLNHAYIDGTKIEANANKYTWVWKKSCIKSRNNVFGKISLLLEDVNAFMALYQRAVFEIRQEYAIEYVEYILGTFLDAAGMTAGDFVHGKGKHKTAIQRLYEKVYDCYKKLKSYARKIEICGEDRN
;
A
#
# COMPACT_ATOMS: atom_id res chain seq x y z
N LEU A 1 4.27 -21.89 -34.58
CA LEU A 1 5.01 -21.18 -35.68
C LEU A 1 4.82 -21.86 -37.03
N TRP A 2 4.44 -23.16 -37.05
CA TRP A 2 4.10 -23.91 -38.27
C TRP A 2 2.90 -23.36 -39.09
N MET A 3 2.10 -22.48 -38.49
CA MET A 3 0.97 -21.79 -39.15
C MET A 3 1.39 -20.55 -39.94
N LEU A 4 2.62 -20.07 -39.81
CA LEU A 4 3.04 -18.77 -40.35
C LEU A 4 3.99 -18.84 -41.53
N ASP A 5 4.23 -20.04 -42.10
CA ASP A 5 5.04 -20.27 -43.31
C ASP A 5 6.24 -19.35 -43.44
N GLU A 6 7.10 -19.30 -42.41
CA GLU A 6 8.30 -18.44 -42.35
C GLU A 6 8.06 -16.92 -42.44
N THR A 7 6.82 -16.46 -42.42
CA THR A 7 6.51 -15.05 -42.40
C THR A 7 6.70 -14.46 -41.00
N ASN A 8 6.94 -13.15 -40.91
CA ASN A 8 7.10 -12.47 -39.65
C ASN A 8 5.82 -12.59 -38.80
N ALA A 9 5.93 -13.11 -37.60
CA ALA A 9 4.81 -13.17 -36.67
C ALA A 9 4.35 -11.73 -36.34
N PRO A 10 3.04 -11.44 -36.37
CA PRO A 10 2.52 -10.15 -36.00
C PRO A 10 2.85 -9.85 -34.53
N CYS A 11 3.16 -8.63 -34.22
CA CYS A 11 3.40 -8.23 -32.83
C CYS A 11 2.09 -8.24 -32.03
N HIS A 12 2.18 -8.29 -30.70
CA HIS A 12 1.03 -8.30 -29.81
C HIS A 12 0.05 -7.15 -30.04
N MET A 13 0.56 -5.96 -30.40
CA MET A 13 -0.28 -4.79 -30.70
C MET A 13 -1.09 -4.98 -31.97
N THR A 14 -0.52 -5.61 -33.01
CA THR A 14 -1.24 -5.93 -34.25
C THR A 14 -2.38 -6.90 -33.96
N ILE A 15 -2.12 -7.94 -33.15
CA ILE A 15 -3.15 -8.91 -32.76
C ILE A 15 -4.22 -8.22 -31.89
N SER A 16 -3.83 -7.39 -30.93
CA SER A 16 -4.75 -6.66 -30.08
C SER A 16 -5.65 -5.72 -30.88
N ASN A 17 -5.08 -4.94 -31.81
CA ASN A 17 -5.84 -4.05 -32.68
C ASN A 17 -6.81 -4.81 -33.58
N PHE A 18 -6.39 -5.94 -34.12
CA PHE A 18 -7.25 -6.79 -34.95
C PHE A 18 -8.45 -7.30 -34.14
N ILE A 19 -8.22 -7.81 -32.93
CA ILE A 19 -9.30 -8.30 -32.06
C ILE A 19 -10.27 -7.16 -31.69
N HIS A 20 -9.76 -5.98 -31.34
CA HIS A 20 -10.59 -4.89 -30.84
C HIS A 20 -11.29 -4.09 -31.94
N ASN A 21 -10.70 -3.99 -33.12
CA ASN A 21 -11.24 -3.14 -34.17
C ASN A 21 -11.96 -3.93 -35.27
N GLU A 22 -11.40 -5.11 -35.65
CA GLU A 22 -11.93 -5.85 -36.80
C GLU A 22 -12.86 -7.01 -36.38
N LEU A 23 -12.55 -7.65 -35.24
CA LEU A 23 -13.34 -8.79 -34.76
C LEU A 23 -14.38 -8.42 -33.69
N ALA A 24 -14.31 -7.21 -33.11
CA ALA A 24 -15.12 -6.85 -31.93
C ALA A 24 -16.62 -7.17 -32.11
N ASP A 25 -17.15 -6.82 -33.26
CA ASP A 25 -18.58 -6.99 -33.56
C ASP A 25 -18.95 -8.44 -34.01
N SER A 26 -17.96 -9.22 -34.47
CA SER A 26 -18.20 -10.57 -35.04
C SER A 26 -17.72 -11.70 -34.13
N LEU A 27 -17.01 -11.38 -33.05
CA LEU A 27 -16.36 -12.36 -32.19
C LEU A 27 -17.36 -13.33 -31.54
N GLN A 28 -18.52 -12.82 -31.13
CA GLN A 28 -19.55 -13.65 -30.52
C GLN A 28 -20.16 -14.62 -31.56
N ASP A 29 -20.45 -14.14 -32.74
CA ASP A 29 -21.03 -14.96 -33.82
C ASP A 29 -20.06 -16.09 -34.23
N ILE A 30 -18.76 -15.75 -34.36
CA ILE A 30 -17.72 -16.74 -34.66
C ILE A 30 -17.63 -17.80 -33.56
N PHE A 31 -17.70 -17.37 -32.30
CA PHE A 31 -17.66 -18.27 -31.16
C PHE A 31 -18.87 -19.21 -31.13
N ASP A 32 -20.05 -18.69 -31.41
CA ASP A 32 -21.29 -19.47 -31.45
C ASP A 32 -21.30 -20.46 -32.61
N ASP A 33 -20.78 -20.09 -33.79
CA ASP A 33 -20.64 -20.97 -34.94
C ASP A 33 -19.66 -22.12 -34.66
N ILE A 34 -18.51 -21.81 -34.04
CA ILE A 34 -17.53 -22.83 -33.64
C ILE A 34 -18.15 -23.80 -32.62
N ASN A 35 -18.83 -23.29 -31.60
CA ASN A 35 -19.47 -24.14 -30.60
C ASN A 35 -20.58 -25.01 -31.22
N SER A 36 -21.40 -24.46 -32.09
CA SER A 36 -22.44 -25.19 -32.76
C SER A 36 -21.87 -26.33 -33.61
N SER A 37 -20.77 -26.08 -34.32
CA SER A 37 -20.05 -27.08 -35.07
C SER A 37 -19.49 -28.20 -34.19
N ILE A 38 -18.86 -27.85 -33.08
CA ILE A 38 -18.32 -28.80 -32.10
C ILE A 38 -19.44 -29.64 -31.49
N PHE A 39 -20.54 -29.03 -31.06
CA PHE A 39 -21.67 -29.73 -30.46
C PHE A 39 -22.31 -30.71 -31.44
N GLY A 40 -22.42 -30.31 -32.72
CA GLY A 40 -22.93 -31.22 -33.78
C GLY A 40 -22.02 -32.40 -34.08
N GLN A 41 -20.69 -32.21 -34.01
CA GLN A 41 -19.70 -33.28 -34.30
C GLN A 41 -19.53 -34.26 -33.15
N PHE A 42 -19.54 -33.79 -31.92
CA PHE A 42 -19.17 -34.58 -30.73
C PHE A 42 -20.38 -35.04 -29.91
N ASN A 43 -21.61 -34.80 -30.34
CA ASN A 43 -22.84 -35.20 -29.65
C ASN A 43 -22.80 -34.81 -28.13
N VAL A 44 -22.50 -33.57 -27.87
CA VAL A 44 -22.31 -33.05 -26.51
C VAL A 44 -23.64 -33.04 -25.76
N ASP A 45 -23.66 -33.56 -24.53
CA ASP A 45 -24.82 -33.47 -23.65
C ASP A 45 -25.00 -32.03 -23.12
N LEU A 46 -25.97 -31.34 -23.68
CA LEU A 46 -26.29 -29.95 -23.28
C LEU A 46 -27.17 -29.84 -22.02
N ASN A 47 -27.59 -30.99 -21.44
CA ASN A 47 -28.37 -30.97 -20.21
C ASN A 47 -27.52 -30.65 -18.95
N HIS A 48 -26.20 -30.81 -19.07
CA HIS A 48 -25.26 -30.54 -17.99
C HIS A 48 -24.23 -29.52 -18.43
N ALA A 49 -24.30 -28.33 -17.82
CA ALA A 49 -23.31 -27.25 -18.00
C ALA A 49 -22.35 -27.22 -16.80
N TYR A 50 -21.05 -27.35 -17.07
CA TYR A 50 -20.00 -27.12 -16.07
C TYR A 50 -19.50 -25.70 -16.23
N ILE A 51 -19.75 -24.86 -15.22
CA ILE A 51 -19.23 -23.49 -15.20
C ILE A 51 -17.98 -23.50 -14.31
N ASP A 52 -16.82 -23.36 -14.94
CA ASP A 52 -15.59 -23.11 -14.21
C ASP A 52 -15.49 -21.62 -13.87
N GLY A 53 -15.41 -21.33 -12.59
CA GLY A 53 -15.25 -19.96 -12.11
C GLY A 53 -13.83 -19.46 -12.33
N THR A 54 -13.62 -18.75 -13.44
CA THR A 54 -12.36 -18.02 -13.60
C THR A 54 -12.26 -16.93 -12.54
N LYS A 55 -11.28 -17.04 -11.66
CA LYS A 55 -10.98 -16.00 -10.69
C LYS A 55 -10.45 -14.78 -11.42
N ILE A 56 -11.30 -13.78 -11.60
CA ILE A 56 -10.88 -12.46 -12.09
C ILE A 56 -10.15 -11.76 -10.95
N GLU A 57 -8.84 -11.80 -10.96
CA GLU A 57 -8.05 -10.98 -10.07
C GLU A 57 -8.05 -9.55 -10.64
N ALA A 58 -8.57 -8.60 -9.86
CA ALA A 58 -8.37 -7.21 -10.19
C ALA A 58 -6.87 -6.96 -10.37
N ASN A 59 -6.48 -6.18 -11.37
CA ASN A 59 -5.08 -5.77 -11.61
C ASN A 59 -4.60 -4.80 -10.51
N ALA A 60 -4.97 -5.12 -9.27
CA ALA A 60 -4.55 -4.43 -8.06
C ALA A 60 -3.18 -5.00 -7.67
N ASN A 61 -2.26 -4.09 -7.35
CA ASN A 61 -0.96 -4.48 -6.88
C ASN A 61 -1.10 -5.49 -5.72
N LYS A 62 -0.51 -6.67 -5.87
CA LYS A 62 -0.53 -7.77 -4.90
C LYS A 62 -0.19 -7.34 -3.47
N TYR A 63 0.53 -6.22 -3.32
CA TYR A 63 0.96 -5.66 -2.04
C TYR A 63 0.01 -4.61 -1.45
N THR A 64 -1.14 -4.34 -2.07
CA THR A 64 -2.14 -3.39 -1.54
C THR A 64 -3.13 -4.01 -0.55
N TRP A 65 -3.06 -5.33 -0.33
CA TRP A 65 -3.87 -5.99 0.69
C TRP A 65 -3.47 -5.53 2.09
N VAL A 66 -4.44 -5.04 2.83
CA VAL A 66 -4.25 -4.60 4.22
C VAL A 66 -4.62 -5.76 5.16
N TRP A 67 -3.62 -6.32 5.83
CA TRP A 67 -3.81 -7.37 6.82
C TRP A 67 -3.86 -6.75 8.22
N LYS A 68 -5.00 -6.84 8.91
CA LYS A 68 -5.20 -6.29 10.26
C LYS A 68 -4.10 -6.72 11.23
N LYS A 69 -3.81 -8.02 11.31
CA LYS A 69 -2.75 -8.57 12.17
C LYS A 69 -1.37 -7.98 11.86
N SER A 70 -1.03 -7.82 10.58
CA SER A 70 0.23 -7.20 10.17
C SER A 70 0.30 -5.72 10.52
N CYS A 71 -0.82 -4.99 10.37
CA CYS A 71 -0.90 -3.59 10.77
C CYS A 71 -0.74 -3.40 12.27
N ILE A 72 -1.38 -4.26 13.09
CA ILE A 72 -1.24 -4.25 14.55
C ILE A 72 0.21 -4.54 14.95
N LYS A 73 0.84 -5.58 14.40
CA LYS A 73 2.25 -5.89 14.65
C LYS A 73 3.17 -4.72 14.29
N SER A 74 2.94 -4.12 13.13
CA SER A 74 3.73 -2.98 12.66
C SER A 74 3.53 -1.74 13.53
N ARG A 75 2.29 -1.48 14.00
CA ARG A 75 1.97 -0.43 14.95
C ARG A 75 2.74 -0.62 16.26
N ASN A 76 2.72 -1.83 16.83
CA ASN A 76 3.41 -2.14 18.08
C ASN A 76 4.94 -1.97 17.94
N ASN A 77 5.51 -2.31 16.77
CA ASN A 77 6.91 -2.03 16.47
C ASN A 77 7.20 -0.51 16.43
N VAL A 78 6.25 0.31 16.00
CA VAL A 78 6.38 1.77 16.04
C VAL A 78 6.35 2.27 17.48
N PHE A 79 5.52 1.71 18.36
CA PHE A 79 5.52 2.06 19.78
C PHE A 79 6.90 1.85 20.41
N GLY A 80 7.53 0.69 20.18
CA GLY A 80 8.89 0.45 20.66
C GLY A 80 9.92 1.46 20.13
N LYS A 81 9.79 1.88 18.88
CA LYS A 81 10.66 2.93 18.32
C LYS A 81 10.42 4.29 18.94
N ILE A 82 9.16 4.64 19.25
CA ILE A 82 8.82 5.89 19.93
C ILE A 82 9.43 5.89 21.34
N SER A 83 9.33 4.78 22.08
CA SER A 83 9.92 4.67 23.42
C SER A 83 11.42 4.97 23.40
N LEU A 84 12.18 4.39 22.46
CA LEU A 84 13.60 4.66 22.31
C LEU A 84 13.90 6.12 21.93
N LEU A 85 13.11 6.70 21.02
CA LEU A 85 13.29 8.10 20.63
C LEU A 85 12.91 9.06 21.74
N LEU A 86 11.98 8.68 22.63
CA LEU A 86 11.61 9.50 23.79
C LEU A 86 12.72 9.57 24.83
N GLU A 87 13.60 8.58 24.92
CA GLU A 87 14.80 8.69 25.76
C GLU A 87 15.68 9.85 25.29
N ASP A 88 15.94 9.96 23.99
CA ASP A 88 16.71 11.07 23.41
C ASP A 88 15.98 12.42 23.55
N VAL A 89 14.65 12.42 23.32
CA VAL A 89 13.82 13.63 23.50
C VAL A 89 13.83 14.08 24.94
N ASN A 90 13.69 13.18 25.90
CA ASN A 90 13.70 13.49 27.32
C ASN A 90 15.07 14.01 27.80
N ALA A 91 16.16 13.43 27.27
CA ALA A 91 17.50 13.96 27.53
C ALA A 91 17.65 15.40 27.04
N PHE A 92 17.11 15.72 25.85
CA PHE A 92 17.06 17.08 25.33
C PHE A 92 16.19 18.01 26.23
N MET A 93 14.97 17.57 26.57
CA MET A 93 14.06 18.36 27.44
C MET A 93 14.66 18.69 28.80
N ALA A 94 15.39 17.73 29.37
CA ALA A 94 16.09 17.93 30.64
C ALA A 94 17.18 19.01 30.53
N LEU A 95 17.92 19.11 29.44
CA LEU A 95 18.91 20.15 29.17
C LEU A 95 18.29 21.57 29.19
N TYR A 96 17.03 21.69 28.74
CA TYR A 96 16.29 22.92 28.69
C TYR A 96 15.38 23.13 29.92
N GLN A 97 15.58 22.33 30.98
CA GLN A 97 14.79 22.37 32.24
C GLN A 97 13.28 22.31 32.01
N ARG A 98 12.87 21.54 31.00
CA ARG A 98 11.47 21.28 30.66
C ARG A 98 11.01 19.94 31.22
N ALA A 99 9.69 19.78 31.37
CA ALA A 99 9.11 18.53 31.83
C ALA A 99 9.42 17.39 30.82
N VAL A 100 9.78 16.21 31.33
CA VAL A 100 10.04 15.01 30.55
C VAL A 100 8.74 14.30 30.22
N PHE A 101 8.73 13.59 29.09
CA PHE A 101 7.58 12.80 28.66
C PHE A 101 7.61 11.39 29.26
N GLU A 102 6.44 10.89 29.60
CA GLU A 102 6.28 9.55 30.11
C GLU A 102 6.48 8.52 28.99
N ILE A 103 7.34 7.52 29.23
CA ILE A 103 7.52 6.39 28.32
C ILE A 103 6.45 5.35 28.60
N ARG A 104 5.68 4.99 27.58
CA ARG A 104 4.53 4.10 27.67
C ARG A 104 4.72 2.89 26.77
N GLN A 105 3.93 1.84 26.97
CA GLN A 105 3.88 0.68 26.07
C GLN A 105 3.08 0.97 24.80
N GLU A 106 2.06 1.82 24.91
CA GLU A 106 1.20 2.23 23.80
C GLU A 106 1.07 3.75 23.77
N TYR A 107 0.99 4.29 22.56
CA TYR A 107 0.93 5.73 22.35
C TYR A 107 -0.31 6.11 21.55
N ALA A 108 -1.15 6.98 22.11
CA ALA A 108 -2.20 7.66 21.39
C ALA A 108 -1.59 8.66 20.38
N ILE A 109 -2.26 8.86 19.25
CA ILE A 109 -1.79 9.76 18.19
C ILE A 109 -1.66 11.19 18.73
N GLU A 110 -2.65 11.62 19.52
CA GLU A 110 -2.74 12.95 20.13
C GLU A 110 -1.58 13.19 21.11
N TYR A 111 -1.16 12.14 21.82
CA TYR A 111 -0.02 12.25 22.73
C TYR A 111 1.31 12.43 21.98
N VAL A 112 1.50 11.72 20.87
CA VAL A 112 2.70 11.90 20.03
C VAL A 112 2.70 13.29 19.37
N GLU A 113 1.55 13.78 18.97
CA GLU A 113 1.40 15.15 18.43
C GLU A 113 1.73 16.22 19.49
N TYR A 114 1.26 16.03 20.70
CA TYR A 114 1.63 16.88 21.85
C TYR A 114 3.14 16.89 22.11
N ILE A 115 3.79 15.71 22.06
CA ILE A 115 5.26 15.60 22.20
C ILE A 115 5.96 16.41 21.11
N LEU A 116 5.54 16.28 19.85
CA LEU A 116 6.14 17.00 18.72
C LEU A 116 6.02 18.52 18.88
N GLY A 117 4.85 19.03 19.28
CA GLY A 117 4.64 20.46 19.52
C GLY A 117 5.51 20.98 20.67
N THR A 118 5.45 20.32 21.83
CA THR A 118 6.20 20.72 23.02
C THR A 118 7.72 20.65 22.80
N PHE A 119 8.21 19.68 22.00
CA PHE A 119 9.62 19.55 21.67
C PHE A 119 10.12 20.72 20.80
N LEU A 120 9.34 21.15 19.80
CA LEU A 120 9.67 22.33 18.99
C LEU A 120 9.64 23.62 19.82
N ASP A 121 8.64 23.80 20.68
CA ASP A 121 8.53 24.94 21.55
C ASP A 121 9.74 25.03 22.51
N ALA A 122 10.17 23.89 23.06
CA ALA A 122 11.36 23.84 23.93
C ALA A 122 12.65 24.17 23.16
N ALA A 123 12.73 23.81 21.89
CA ALA A 123 13.85 24.11 21.01
C ALA A 123 13.83 25.57 20.51
N GLY A 124 12.74 26.31 20.69
CA GLY A 124 12.55 27.64 20.13
C GLY A 124 12.55 27.67 18.61
N MET A 125 12.11 26.56 17.97
CA MET A 125 12.13 26.35 16.53
C MET A 125 10.72 26.12 16.01
N THR A 126 10.52 26.45 14.74
CA THR A 126 9.32 26.10 14.00
C THR A 126 9.67 25.14 12.86
N ALA A 127 8.68 24.44 12.31
CA ALA A 127 8.90 23.58 11.16
C ALA A 127 9.43 24.31 9.92
N GLY A 128 9.24 25.63 9.84
CA GLY A 128 9.77 26.51 8.79
C GLY A 128 11.29 26.72 8.87
N ASP A 129 11.88 26.53 10.04
CA ASP A 129 13.33 26.70 10.27
C ASP A 129 14.13 25.46 9.84
N PHE A 130 13.45 24.39 9.41
CA PHE A 130 14.09 23.15 9.01
C PHE A 130 14.78 23.27 7.66
N VAL A 131 15.99 22.74 7.61
CA VAL A 131 16.83 22.77 6.41
C VAL A 131 16.58 21.53 5.56
N HIS A 132 16.27 21.75 4.28
CA HIS A 132 16.01 20.69 3.31
C HIS A 132 16.95 20.82 2.10
N GLY A 133 17.29 19.68 1.47
CA GLY A 133 18.05 19.63 0.22
C GLY A 133 19.48 19.08 0.33
N LYS A 134 20.08 18.83 -0.83
CA LYS A 134 21.48 18.34 -0.94
C LYS A 134 22.47 19.43 -0.46
N GLY A 135 23.49 19.00 0.30
CA GLY A 135 24.54 19.90 0.76
C GLY A 135 24.23 20.73 2.01
N LYS A 136 23.03 20.63 2.58
CA LYS A 136 22.66 21.28 3.83
C LYS A 136 22.71 20.30 5.00
N HIS A 137 23.34 20.72 6.10
CA HIS A 137 23.48 19.88 7.29
C HIS A 137 22.31 20.10 8.24
N LYS A 138 21.51 19.06 8.46
CA LYS A 138 20.43 19.05 9.45
C LYS A 138 21.01 19.12 10.87
N THR A 139 20.41 19.92 11.74
CA THR A 139 20.73 19.94 13.16
C THR A 139 20.35 18.62 13.85
N ALA A 140 20.94 18.32 15.00
CA ALA A 140 20.57 17.15 15.81
C ALA A 140 19.09 17.18 16.20
N ILE A 141 18.58 18.37 16.57
CA ILE A 141 17.18 18.61 16.90
C ILE A 141 16.26 18.28 15.73
N GLN A 142 16.57 18.79 14.54
CA GLN A 142 15.78 18.50 13.34
C GLN A 142 15.76 17.00 13.03
N ARG A 143 16.90 16.30 13.13
CA ARG A 143 16.97 14.85 12.90
C ARG A 143 16.12 14.07 13.89
N LEU A 144 16.14 14.46 15.15
CA LEU A 144 15.36 13.82 16.19
C LEU A 144 13.87 14.07 15.97
N TYR A 145 13.48 15.31 15.71
CA TYR A 145 12.10 15.67 15.37
C TYR A 145 11.59 14.87 14.16
N GLU A 146 12.34 14.83 13.06
CA GLU A 146 11.94 14.10 11.85
C GLU A 146 11.72 12.60 12.11
N LYS A 147 12.56 11.98 12.96
CA LYS A 147 12.37 10.56 13.34
C LYS A 147 11.06 10.34 14.12
N VAL A 148 10.76 11.22 15.09
CA VAL A 148 9.51 11.14 15.85
C VAL A 148 8.30 11.43 14.95
N TYR A 149 8.41 12.41 14.07
CA TYR A 149 7.38 12.76 13.10
C TYR A 149 7.11 11.64 12.08
N ASP A 150 8.13 10.92 11.66
CA ASP A 150 7.95 9.73 10.80
C ASP A 150 7.24 8.59 11.55
N CYS A 151 7.48 8.42 12.82
CA CYS A 151 6.72 7.50 13.67
C CYS A 151 5.25 7.93 13.79
N TYR A 152 4.99 9.22 14.01
CA TYR A 152 3.65 9.80 14.03
C TYR A 152 2.88 9.53 12.73
N LYS A 153 3.48 9.81 11.57
CA LYS A 153 2.86 9.51 10.26
C LYS A 153 2.51 8.03 10.10
N LYS A 154 3.41 7.15 10.54
CA LYS A 154 3.17 5.70 10.49
C LYS A 154 2.04 5.28 11.41
N LEU A 155 1.98 5.80 12.64
CA LEU A 155 0.87 5.53 13.56
C LEU A 155 -0.47 5.93 12.95
N LYS A 156 -0.56 7.14 12.41
CA LYS A 156 -1.77 7.64 11.74
C LYS A 156 -2.18 6.77 10.55
N SER A 157 -1.20 6.32 9.75
CA SER A 157 -1.46 5.40 8.65
C SER A 157 -1.95 4.03 9.12
N TYR A 158 -1.36 3.45 10.18
CA TYR A 158 -1.80 2.17 10.71
C TYR A 158 -3.14 2.24 11.42
N ALA A 159 -3.44 3.32 12.14
CA ALA A 159 -4.75 3.53 12.75
C ALA A 159 -5.84 3.52 11.67
N ARG A 160 -5.66 4.32 10.60
CA ARG A 160 -6.59 4.33 9.46
C ARG A 160 -6.75 2.97 8.80
N LYS A 161 -5.66 2.22 8.61
CA LYS A 161 -5.71 0.88 8.01
C LYS A 161 -6.45 -0.13 8.89
N ILE A 162 -6.25 -0.08 10.20
CA ILE A 162 -6.93 -0.94 11.17
C ILE A 162 -8.42 -0.62 11.19
N GLU A 163 -8.79 0.66 11.14
CA GLU A 163 -10.18 1.13 11.08
C GLU A 163 -10.88 0.62 9.82
N ILE A 164 -10.25 0.74 8.64
CA ILE A 164 -10.77 0.23 7.35
C ILE A 164 -10.99 -1.29 7.40
N CYS A 165 -10.14 -2.04 8.10
CA CYS A 165 -10.30 -3.49 8.22
C CYS A 165 -11.53 -3.92 9.03
N GLY A 166 -12.14 -3.03 9.84
CA GLY A 166 -13.30 -3.34 10.67
C GLY A 166 -13.03 -4.42 11.74
N GLU A 167 -14.08 -4.81 12.46
CA GLU A 167 -13.98 -5.82 13.54
C GLU A 167 -13.99 -7.25 12.99
N ASP A 168 -14.66 -7.52 11.87
CA ASP A 168 -15.01 -8.88 11.39
C ASP A 168 -13.97 -9.53 10.46
N ARG A 169 -12.82 -8.89 10.19
CA ARG A 169 -11.77 -9.48 9.34
C ARG A 169 -10.54 -9.85 10.16
N ASN A 170 -10.53 -11.08 10.60
CA ASN A 170 -9.33 -11.76 11.12
C ASN A 170 -8.34 -12.10 10.02
#